data_32e8ebf1fac8c2163d79d1b703038f38
#
_entry.id   32e8ebf1fac8c2163d79d1b703038f38
#
_cell.length_a   1.000
_cell.length_b   1.000
_cell.length_c   1.000
_cell.angle_alpha   90.00
_cell.angle_beta   90.00
_cell.angle_gamma   90.00
#
_symmetry.space_group_name_H-M   'P 1'
#
loop_
_entity.id
_entity.type
_entity.pdbx_description
1 polymer ?
#
loop_
_entity_poly.entity_id
_entity_poly.type
_entity_poly.pdbx_seq_one_letter_code
_entity_poly.pdbx_strand_id
1 'polypeptide(L)'
;MTLSLDLLLGFALFALVTSITPGPNNTMLLASGVNFGFNRTIPHMLGITCGFFVLVVAVGFGLGAVFQTYPLLYTVLRYVGAAYLLYLAWKIAHSGPMSESQQSEAKPISYLGAAAFQWVNPKAWIMAIGAISTYTPMQGYFTNVIVIAAVFAIINLPSVGVWAACGTLLRSVLKDRRWLRLFNWGMAALLVVSLYPLLLESFS
;
A
#
# COMPACT_ATOMS: atom_id res chain seq x y z
N MET A 1 10.49 -13.43 25.11
CA MET A 1 9.40 -13.04 24.22
C MET A 1 8.14 -12.95 25.04
N THR A 2 7.48 -11.81 25.06
CA THR A 2 6.27 -11.56 25.88
C THR A 2 4.98 -11.54 25.06
N LEU A 3 5.09 -11.83 23.74
CA LEU A 3 3.93 -11.99 22.88
C LEU A 3 3.28 -13.35 23.13
N SER A 4 2.09 -13.35 23.73
CA SER A 4 1.28 -14.55 23.86
C SER A 4 0.79 -15.06 22.51
N LEU A 5 0.49 -16.34 22.41
CA LEU A 5 -0.03 -16.93 21.18
C LEU A 5 -1.37 -16.25 20.77
N ASP A 6 -2.24 -15.99 21.75
CA ASP A 6 -3.55 -15.36 21.48
C ASP A 6 -3.37 -13.94 20.91
N LEU A 7 -2.40 -13.17 21.42
CA LEU A 7 -2.10 -11.84 20.89
C LEU A 7 -1.55 -11.92 19.45
N LEU A 8 -0.68 -12.89 19.17
CA LEU A 8 -0.15 -13.10 17.83
C LEU A 8 -1.24 -13.55 16.83
N LEU A 9 -2.17 -14.42 17.25
CA LEU A 9 -3.29 -14.85 16.41
C LEU A 9 -4.24 -13.69 16.13
N GLY A 10 -4.59 -12.89 17.15
CA GLY A 10 -5.39 -11.68 16.97
C GLY A 10 -4.71 -10.67 16.03
N PHE A 11 -3.41 -10.47 16.20
CA PHE A 11 -2.62 -9.62 15.32
C PHE A 11 -2.55 -10.17 13.88
N ALA A 12 -2.33 -11.48 13.70
CA ALA A 12 -2.29 -12.09 12.37
C ALA A 12 -3.62 -11.90 11.62
N LEU A 13 -4.74 -12.03 12.31
CA LEU A 13 -6.06 -11.75 11.73
C LEU A 13 -6.21 -10.28 11.36
N PHE A 14 -5.82 -9.36 12.24
CA PHE A 14 -5.80 -7.92 11.94
C PHE A 14 -4.94 -7.61 10.72
N ALA A 15 -3.71 -8.16 10.66
CA ALA A 15 -2.77 -7.97 9.57
C ALA A 15 -3.35 -8.50 8.24
N LEU A 16 -3.98 -9.69 8.25
CA LEU A 16 -4.60 -10.28 7.08
C LEU A 16 -5.78 -9.43 6.58
N VAL A 17 -6.73 -9.12 7.46
CA VAL A 17 -7.93 -8.34 7.09
C VAL A 17 -7.54 -6.96 6.55
N THR A 18 -6.63 -6.27 7.22
CA THR A 18 -6.22 -4.92 6.79
C THR A 18 -5.39 -4.94 5.52
N SER A 19 -4.56 -5.97 5.28
CA SER A 19 -3.76 -6.09 4.06
C SER A 19 -4.60 -6.48 2.84
N ILE A 20 -5.61 -7.36 3.01
CA ILE A 20 -6.41 -7.86 1.89
C ILE A 20 -7.54 -6.91 1.49
N THR A 21 -8.00 -6.03 2.38
CA THR A 21 -9.09 -5.09 2.09
C THR A 21 -8.69 -4.06 1.04
N PRO A 22 -9.66 -3.57 0.22
CA PRO A 22 -9.41 -2.55 -0.79
C PRO A 22 -8.71 -1.31 -0.22
N GLY A 23 -7.84 -0.71 -1.02
CA GLY A 23 -7.11 0.52 -0.70
C GLY A 23 -6.11 0.88 -1.78
N PRO A 24 -5.38 2.01 -1.65
CA PRO A 24 -4.51 2.52 -2.70
C PRO A 24 -3.50 1.48 -3.23
N ASN A 25 -2.77 0.79 -2.36
CA ASN A 25 -1.82 -0.25 -2.74
C ASN A 25 -2.49 -1.36 -3.58
N ASN A 26 -3.61 -1.88 -3.10
CA ASN A 26 -4.31 -3.01 -3.71
C ASN A 26 -4.91 -2.62 -5.08
N THR A 27 -5.48 -1.42 -5.18
CA THR A 27 -5.96 -0.84 -6.45
C THR A 27 -4.83 -0.70 -7.47
N MET A 28 -3.67 -0.20 -7.05
CA MET A 28 -2.50 -0.07 -7.92
C MET A 28 -1.94 -1.43 -8.36
N LEU A 29 -1.94 -2.43 -7.46
CA LEU A 29 -1.47 -3.78 -7.80
C LEU A 29 -2.42 -4.50 -8.74
N LEU A 30 -3.73 -4.35 -8.56
CA LEU A 30 -4.73 -4.85 -9.50
C LEU A 30 -4.50 -4.26 -10.90
N ALA A 31 -4.36 -2.93 -10.99
CA ALA A 31 -4.06 -2.24 -12.23
C ALA A 31 -2.71 -2.66 -12.83
N SER A 32 -1.70 -2.85 -12.00
CA SER A 32 -0.38 -3.33 -12.43
C SER A 32 -0.44 -4.76 -12.98
N GLY A 33 -1.18 -5.65 -12.32
CA GLY A 33 -1.41 -7.02 -12.78
C GLY A 33 -2.08 -7.06 -14.15
N VAL A 34 -3.13 -6.25 -14.37
CA VAL A 34 -3.82 -6.13 -15.66
C VAL A 34 -2.88 -5.61 -16.75
N ASN A 35 -2.15 -4.53 -16.47
CA ASN A 35 -1.37 -3.84 -17.51
C ASN A 35 -0.03 -4.54 -17.81
N PHE A 36 0.63 -5.14 -16.78
CA PHE A 36 2.01 -5.65 -16.88
C PHE A 36 2.16 -7.15 -16.59
N GLY A 37 1.16 -7.77 -15.97
CA GLY A 37 1.20 -9.16 -15.51
C GLY A 37 1.93 -9.32 -14.17
N PHE A 38 1.84 -10.52 -13.59
CA PHE A 38 2.30 -10.80 -12.23
C PHE A 38 3.81 -10.61 -12.06
N ASN A 39 4.61 -11.22 -12.91
CA ASN A 39 6.07 -11.22 -12.77
C ASN A 39 6.67 -9.80 -12.81
N ARG A 40 6.15 -8.94 -13.69
CA ARG A 40 6.62 -7.55 -13.78
C ARG A 40 6.12 -6.70 -12.61
N THR A 41 5.09 -7.16 -11.88
CA THR A 41 4.53 -6.49 -10.69
C THR A 41 5.25 -6.88 -9.40
N ILE A 42 6.07 -7.94 -9.38
CA ILE A 42 6.81 -8.39 -8.18
C ILE A 42 7.64 -7.26 -7.51
N PRO A 43 8.43 -6.45 -8.24
CA PRO A 43 9.16 -5.35 -7.60
C PRO A 43 8.26 -4.34 -6.89
N HIS A 44 7.07 -4.06 -7.44
CA HIS A 44 6.06 -3.22 -6.82
C HIS A 44 5.54 -3.83 -5.51
N MET A 45 5.20 -5.14 -5.51
CA MET A 45 4.75 -5.87 -4.31
C MET A 45 5.81 -5.85 -3.21
N LEU A 46 7.06 -6.16 -3.56
CA LEU A 46 8.19 -6.14 -2.62
C LEU A 46 8.43 -4.73 -2.06
N GLY A 47 8.31 -3.70 -2.91
CA GLY A 47 8.43 -2.30 -2.48
C GLY A 47 7.36 -1.93 -1.46
N ILE A 48 6.10 -2.32 -1.68
CA ILE A 48 5.01 -2.12 -0.70
C ILE A 48 5.36 -2.81 0.62
N THR A 49 5.70 -4.09 0.58
CA THR A 49 5.94 -4.89 1.79
C THR A 49 7.15 -4.39 2.59
N CYS A 50 8.28 -4.13 1.93
CA CYS A 50 9.47 -3.63 2.62
C CYS A 50 9.29 -2.19 3.10
N GLY A 51 8.67 -1.32 2.29
CA GLY A 51 8.38 0.06 2.70
C GLY A 51 7.42 0.12 3.89
N PHE A 52 6.42 -0.76 3.91
CA PHE A 52 5.49 -0.87 5.01
C PHE A 52 6.16 -1.44 6.28
N PHE A 53 7.03 -2.47 6.15
CA PHE A 53 7.84 -2.96 7.26
C PHE A 53 8.63 -1.82 7.91
N VAL A 54 9.34 -1.02 7.11
CA VAL A 54 10.12 0.12 7.62
C VAL A 54 9.21 1.15 8.29
N LEU A 55 8.03 1.43 7.74
CA LEU A 55 7.06 2.34 8.34
C LEU A 55 6.59 1.85 9.71
N VAL A 56 6.23 0.55 9.85
CA VAL A 56 5.80 -0.03 11.13
C VAL A 56 6.90 0.07 12.17
N VAL A 57 8.14 -0.24 11.80
CA VAL A 57 9.31 -0.08 12.66
C VAL A 57 9.47 1.39 13.07
N ALA A 58 9.43 2.33 12.15
CA ALA A 58 9.58 3.75 12.43
C ALA A 58 8.49 4.28 13.37
N VAL A 59 7.23 3.86 13.19
CA VAL A 59 6.12 4.19 14.09
C VAL A 59 6.37 3.61 15.49
N GLY A 60 6.78 2.35 15.57
CA GLY A 60 7.11 1.70 16.84
C GLY A 60 8.30 2.32 17.57
N PHE A 61 9.26 2.90 16.84
CA PHE A 61 10.39 3.63 17.41
C PHE A 61 10.10 5.11 17.70
N GLY A 62 8.84 5.53 17.62
CA GLY A 62 8.39 6.83 18.11
C GLY A 62 8.14 7.90 17.04
N LEU A 63 8.18 7.56 15.74
CA LEU A 63 7.91 8.54 14.68
C LEU A 63 6.51 9.18 14.81
N GLY A 64 5.54 8.46 15.37
CA GLY A 64 4.21 9.02 15.67
C GLY A 64 4.27 10.20 16.65
N ALA A 65 5.17 10.16 17.66
CA ALA A 65 5.37 11.25 18.60
C ALA A 65 6.01 12.49 17.93
N VAL A 66 6.85 12.28 16.92
CA VAL A 66 7.45 13.40 16.16
C VAL A 66 6.36 14.22 15.45
N PHE A 67 5.35 13.56 14.88
CA PHE A 67 4.25 14.28 14.22
C PHE A 67 3.30 14.97 15.20
N GLN A 68 3.16 14.44 16.43
CA GLN A 68 2.44 15.15 17.49
C GLN A 68 3.19 16.42 17.93
N THR A 69 4.52 16.36 17.97
CA THR A 69 5.37 17.50 18.34
C THR A 69 5.49 18.53 17.21
N TYR A 70 5.50 18.05 15.96
CA TYR A 70 5.66 18.88 14.76
C TYR A 70 4.53 18.63 13.75
N PRO A 71 3.29 19.11 14.00
CA PRO A 71 2.12 18.85 13.13
C PRO A 71 2.32 19.31 11.67
N LEU A 72 3.15 20.33 11.46
CA LEU A 72 3.48 20.81 10.12
C LEU A 72 4.13 19.71 9.25
N LEU A 73 4.97 18.85 9.82
CA LEU A 73 5.60 17.75 9.09
C LEU A 73 4.53 16.76 8.58
N TYR A 74 3.56 16.43 9.41
CA TYR A 74 2.43 15.59 9.01
C TYR A 74 1.61 16.24 7.90
N THR A 75 1.33 17.54 8.02
CA THR A 75 0.59 18.31 7.00
C THR A 75 1.32 18.30 5.66
N VAL A 76 2.62 18.57 5.65
CA VAL A 76 3.45 18.53 4.42
C VAL A 76 3.42 17.12 3.81
N LEU A 77 3.65 16.07 4.61
CA LEU A 77 3.64 14.69 4.15
C LEU A 77 2.28 14.32 3.53
N ARG A 78 1.19 14.79 4.11
CA ARG A 78 -0.18 14.58 3.64
C ARG A 78 -0.41 15.20 2.25
N TYR A 79 -0.02 16.45 2.03
CA TYR A 79 -0.19 17.10 0.72
C TYR A 79 0.74 16.52 -0.35
N VAL A 80 1.98 16.19 0.01
CA VAL A 80 2.92 15.48 -0.88
C VAL A 80 2.33 14.11 -1.27
N GLY A 81 1.74 13.41 -0.32
CA GLY A 81 1.07 12.14 -0.55
C GLY A 81 -0.13 12.26 -1.48
N ALA A 82 -0.97 13.27 -1.27
CA ALA A 82 -2.11 13.54 -2.14
C ALA A 82 -1.66 13.83 -3.57
N ALA A 83 -0.65 14.67 -3.75
CA ALA A 83 -0.08 14.98 -5.07
C ALA A 83 0.50 13.72 -5.75
N TYR A 84 1.20 12.87 -4.98
CA TYR A 84 1.76 11.63 -5.51
C TYR A 84 0.66 10.61 -5.89
N LEU A 85 -0.41 10.50 -5.10
CA LEU A 85 -1.57 9.66 -5.45
C LEU A 85 -2.28 10.14 -6.72
N LEU A 86 -2.45 11.45 -6.89
CA LEU A 86 -3.00 12.03 -8.12
C LEU A 86 -2.10 11.73 -9.33
N TYR A 87 -0.79 11.85 -9.17
CA TYR A 87 0.18 11.45 -10.21
C TYR A 87 0.05 9.96 -10.58
N LEU A 88 -0.08 9.07 -9.58
CA LEU A 88 -0.25 7.63 -9.82
C LEU A 88 -1.60 7.32 -10.47
N ALA A 89 -2.68 7.99 -10.06
CA ALA A 89 -4.00 7.88 -10.68
C ALA A 89 -3.94 8.31 -12.15
N TRP A 90 -3.30 9.44 -12.45
CA TRP A 90 -3.06 9.89 -13.81
C TRP A 90 -2.27 8.87 -14.63
N LYS A 91 -1.19 8.31 -14.07
CA LYS A 91 -0.38 7.29 -14.72
C LYS A 91 -1.18 6.03 -15.05
N ILE A 92 -2.06 5.58 -14.13
CA ILE A 92 -2.94 4.42 -14.36
C ILE A 92 -3.98 4.74 -15.42
N ALA A 93 -4.66 5.90 -15.36
CA ALA A 93 -5.66 6.29 -16.35
C ALA A 93 -5.10 6.32 -17.78
N HIS A 94 -3.82 6.69 -17.93
CA HIS A 94 -3.14 6.75 -19.22
C HIS A 94 -2.39 5.45 -19.58
N SER A 95 -2.40 4.44 -18.70
CA SER A 95 -1.97 3.09 -19.06
C SER A 95 -3.00 2.50 -20.03
N GLY A 96 -2.63 2.34 -21.27
CA GLY A 96 -3.53 1.87 -22.33
C GLY A 96 -2.98 0.63 -23.04
N PRO A 97 -3.74 0.06 -23.97
CA PRO A 97 -3.23 -0.99 -24.83
C PRO A 97 -2.12 -0.40 -25.69
N MET A 98 -0.92 -0.79 -25.38
CA MET A 98 0.30 -0.39 -26.06
C MET A 98 0.57 -1.31 -27.24
N SER A 99 1.20 -0.81 -28.30
CA SER A 99 1.83 -1.65 -29.32
C SER A 99 2.89 -2.52 -28.66
N GLU A 100 3.26 -3.65 -29.25
CA GLU A 100 4.26 -4.57 -28.68
C GLU A 100 5.58 -3.86 -28.32
N SER A 101 6.00 -2.88 -29.12
CA SER A 101 7.16 -2.04 -28.87
C SER A 101 6.99 -1.12 -27.63
N GLN A 102 5.82 -0.52 -27.45
CA GLN A 102 5.52 0.34 -26.30
C GLN A 102 5.32 -0.47 -25.00
N GLN A 103 4.86 -1.72 -25.09
CA GLN A 103 4.70 -2.61 -23.94
C GLN A 103 6.05 -3.01 -23.32
N SER A 104 7.13 -3.05 -24.11
CA SER A 104 8.48 -3.34 -23.61
C SER A 104 9.06 -2.16 -22.81
N GLU A 105 8.70 -0.92 -23.13
CA GLU A 105 9.21 0.30 -22.47
C GLU A 105 8.42 0.70 -21.23
N ALA A 106 7.12 0.41 -21.20
CA ALA A 106 6.27 0.75 -20.07
C ALA A 106 6.61 -0.12 -18.84
N LYS A 107 6.78 0.54 -17.69
CA LYS A 107 7.19 -0.11 -16.44
C LYS A 107 6.14 0.06 -15.36
N PRO A 108 5.91 -0.98 -14.53
CA PRO A 108 5.17 -0.85 -13.28
C PRO A 108 5.80 0.21 -12.37
N ILE A 109 5.13 0.49 -11.25
CA ILE A 109 5.73 1.29 -10.19
C ILE A 109 6.98 0.55 -9.71
N SER A 110 8.10 1.28 -9.59
CA SER A 110 9.36 0.70 -9.14
C SER A 110 9.30 0.28 -7.66
N TYR A 111 10.20 -0.61 -7.25
CA TYR A 111 10.38 -0.98 -5.85
C TYR A 111 10.49 0.25 -4.94
N LEU A 112 11.38 1.18 -5.25
CA LEU A 112 11.59 2.39 -4.44
C LEU A 112 10.37 3.32 -4.46
N GLY A 113 9.71 3.47 -5.61
CA GLY A 113 8.49 4.26 -5.70
C GLY A 113 7.36 3.69 -4.86
N ALA A 114 7.21 2.36 -4.83
CA ALA A 114 6.23 1.67 -4.00
C ALA A 114 6.57 1.73 -2.50
N ALA A 115 7.85 1.62 -2.15
CA ALA A 115 8.31 1.76 -0.76
C ALA A 115 8.12 3.20 -0.25
N ALA A 116 8.49 4.20 -1.04
CA ALA A 116 8.28 5.60 -0.71
C ALA A 116 6.80 5.95 -0.56
N PHE A 117 5.93 5.34 -1.38
CA PHE A 117 4.49 5.56 -1.29
C PHE A 117 3.90 5.18 0.07
N GLN A 118 4.48 4.23 0.81
CA GLN A 118 3.94 3.85 2.13
C GLN A 118 3.95 5.02 3.12
N TRP A 119 4.92 5.93 3.01
CA TRP A 119 5.06 7.11 3.88
C TRP A 119 3.97 8.16 3.67
N VAL A 120 3.31 8.13 2.52
CA VAL A 120 2.25 9.06 2.13
C VAL A 120 0.88 8.37 2.02
N ASN A 121 0.81 7.07 2.28
CA ASN A 121 -0.41 6.27 2.21
C ASN A 121 -1.14 6.30 3.56
N PRO A 122 -2.31 6.97 3.68
CA PRO A 122 -3.01 7.10 4.96
C PRO A 122 -3.41 5.75 5.55
N LYS A 123 -3.80 4.79 4.70
CA LYS A 123 -4.15 3.43 5.17
C LYS A 123 -2.94 2.74 5.81
N ALA A 124 -1.73 2.91 5.26
CA ALA A 124 -0.52 2.33 5.83
C ALA A 124 -0.22 2.90 7.23
N TRP A 125 -0.42 4.20 7.43
CA TRP A 125 -0.26 4.83 8.75
C TRP A 125 -1.27 4.31 9.77
N ILE A 126 -2.55 4.23 9.41
CA ILE A 126 -3.61 3.70 10.30
C ILE A 126 -3.28 2.25 10.68
N MET A 127 -2.85 1.43 9.72
CA MET A 127 -2.46 0.04 9.97
C MET A 127 -1.23 -0.07 10.87
N ALA A 128 -0.20 0.75 10.65
CA ALA A 128 1.02 0.75 11.46
C ALA A 128 0.76 1.21 12.88
N ILE A 129 0.05 2.32 13.07
CA ILE A 129 -0.33 2.84 14.39
C ILE A 129 -1.21 1.83 15.13
N GLY A 130 -2.24 1.30 14.47
CA GLY A 130 -3.12 0.28 15.06
C GLY A 130 -2.38 -0.98 15.49
N ALA A 131 -1.44 -1.47 14.68
CA ALA A 131 -0.61 -2.62 15.01
C ALA A 131 0.26 -2.36 16.27
N ILE A 132 0.96 -1.23 16.30
CA ILE A 132 1.87 -0.90 17.39
C ILE A 132 1.10 -0.59 18.68
N SER A 133 0.04 0.21 18.62
CA SER A 133 -0.69 0.61 19.84
C SER A 133 -1.47 -0.54 20.48
N THR A 134 -1.97 -1.50 19.67
CA THR A 134 -2.85 -2.56 20.16
C THR A 134 -2.11 -3.86 20.47
N TYR A 135 -1.09 -4.20 19.67
CA TYR A 135 -0.48 -5.53 19.70
C TYR A 135 0.97 -5.55 20.17
N THR A 136 1.52 -4.42 20.67
CA THR A 136 2.92 -4.36 21.10
C THR A 136 3.01 -4.20 22.62
N PRO A 137 3.23 -5.29 23.40
CA PRO A 137 3.42 -5.21 24.85
C PRO A 137 4.65 -4.37 25.21
N MET A 138 4.55 -3.63 26.34
CA MET A 138 5.64 -2.77 26.83
C MET A 138 6.88 -3.55 27.28
N GLN A 139 6.69 -4.76 27.82
CA GLN A 139 7.82 -5.61 28.21
C GLN A 139 8.52 -6.15 26.95
N GLY A 140 9.79 -5.81 26.76
CA GLY A 140 10.54 -6.16 25.55
C GLY A 140 10.08 -5.41 24.30
N TYR A 141 9.60 -4.18 24.48
CA TYR A 141 8.92 -3.36 23.48
C TYR A 141 9.62 -3.34 22.11
N PHE A 142 10.89 -2.98 22.06
CA PHE A 142 11.62 -2.87 20.79
C PHE A 142 11.72 -4.20 20.03
N THR A 143 11.92 -5.31 20.76
CA THR A 143 11.90 -6.65 20.14
C THR A 143 10.51 -6.96 19.60
N ASN A 144 9.46 -6.66 20.37
CA ASN A 144 8.07 -6.87 19.95
C ASN A 144 7.73 -6.04 18.69
N VAL A 145 8.17 -4.79 18.60
CA VAL A 145 8.01 -3.95 17.41
C VAL A 145 8.57 -4.66 16.17
N ILE A 146 9.79 -5.18 16.24
CA ILE A 146 10.42 -5.89 15.11
C ILE A 146 9.63 -7.15 14.74
N VAL A 147 9.19 -7.93 15.75
CA VAL A 147 8.39 -9.14 15.50
C VAL A 147 7.05 -8.79 14.85
N ILE A 148 6.34 -7.79 15.35
CA ILE A 148 5.08 -7.30 14.78
C ILE A 148 5.30 -6.83 13.33
N ALA A 149 6.33 -6.04 13.07
CA ALA A 149 6.66 -5.59 11.72
C ALA A 149 6.97 -6.76 10.77
N ALA A 150 7.73 -7.75 11.23
CA ALA A 150 8.08 -8.94 10.44
C ALA A 150 6.85 -9.81 10.14
N VAL A 151 6.03 -10.11 11.13
CA VAL A 151 4.78 -10.87 10.95
C VAL A 151 3.83 -10.14 10.00
N PHE A 152 3.72 -8.81 10.15
CA PHE A 152 2.92 -8.01 9.22
C PHE A 152 3.44 -8.12 7.79
N ALA A 153 4.74 -8.01 7.57
CA ALA A 153 5.35 -8.13 6.24
C ALA A 153 5.12 -9.51 5.61
N ILE A 154 5.25 -10.58 6.40
CA ILE A 154 5.00 -11.96 5.98
C ILE A 154 3.55 -12.15 5.52
N ILE A 155 2.58 -11.57 6.23
CA ILE A 155 1.16 -11.65 5.89
C ILE A 155 0.80 -10.68 4.76
N ASN A 156 1.40 -9.49 4.73
CA ASN A 156 1.13 -8.48 3.72
C ASN A 156 1.54 -8.95 2.32
N LEU A 157 2.72 -9.56 2.17
CA LEU A 157 3.23 -9.95 0.86
C LEU A 157 2.27 -10.87 0.07
N PRO A 158 1.78 -12.01 0.61
CA PRO A 158 0.80 -12.82 -0.10
C PRO A 158 -0.54 -12.08 -0.28
N SER A 159 -0.97 -11.27 0.69
CA SER A 159 -2.22 -10.52 0.61
C SER A 159 -2.22 -9.54 -0.57
N VAL A 160 -1.16 -8.76 -0.74
CA VAL A 160 -1.00 -7.86 -1.89
C VAL A 160 -0.76 -8.64 -3.19
N GLY A 161 -0.15 -9.82 -3.10
CA GLY A 161 0.04 -10.75 -4.21
C GLY A 161 -1.27 -11.24 -4.81
N VAL A 162 -2.30 -11.47 -4.00
CA VAL A 162 -3.65 -11.83 -4.48
C VAL A 162 -4.20 -10.77 -5.43
N TRP A 163 -4.04 -9.47 -5.12
CA TRP A 163 -4.49 -8.38 -5.97
C TRP A 163 -3.75 -8.33 -7.31
N ALA A 164 -2.43 -8.54 -7.30
CA ALA A 164 -1.64 -8.62 -8.52
C ALA A 164 -2.02 -9.84 -9.38
N ALA A 165 -2.27 -11.00 -8.74
CA ALA A 165 -2.73 -12.21 -9.40
C ALA A 165 -4.12 -12.03 -10.01
N CYS A 166 -5.08 -11.47 -9.26
CA CYS A 166 -6.42 -11.14 -9.75
C CYS A 166 -6.34 -10.20 -10.96
N GLY A 167 -5.48 -9.17 -10.90
CA GLY A 167 -5.26 -8.28 -12.04
C GLY A 167 -4.72 -9.03 -13.25
N THR A 168 -3.78 -9.95 -13.05
CA THR A 168 -3.20 -10.76 -14.13
C THR A 168 -4.25 -11.69 -14.77
N LEU A 169 -5.13 -12.28 -13.96
CA LEU A 169 -6.25 -13.09 -14.47
C LEU A 169 -7.24 -12.24 -15.27
N LEU A 170 -7.59 -11.05 -14.76
CA LEU A 170 -8.46 -10.11 -15.46
C LEU A 170 -7.88 -9.64 -16.81
N ARG A 171 -6.56 -9.62 -16.96
CA ARG A 171 -5.89 -9.28 -18.23
C ARG A 171 -6.36 -10.16 -19.38
N SER A 172 -6.62 -11.44 -19.13
CA SER A 172 -7.11 -12.38 -20.15
C SER A 172 -8.52 -12.04 -20.66
N VAL A 173 -9.33 -11.41 -19.80
CA VAL A 173 -10.70 -10.99 -20.09
C VAL A 173 -10.72 -9.59 -20.72
N LEU A 174 -9.86 -8.69 -20.26
CA LEU A 174 -9.78 -7.29 -20.70
C LEU A 174 -8.93 -7.12 -21.98
N LYS A 175 -9.16 -7.96 -23.01
CA LYS A 175 -8.44 -7.90 -24.29
C LYS A 175 -8.90 -6.73 -25.17
N ASP A 176 -10.15 -6.31 -25.03
CA ASP A 176 -10.69 -5.17 -25.78
C ASP A 176 -10.12 -3.86 -25.21
N ARG A 177 -9.65 -3.01 -26.13
CA ARG A 177 -9.07 -1.69 -25.81
C ARG A 177 -10.01 -0.77 -25.03
N ARG A 178 -11.32 -0.87 -25.30
CA ARG A 178 -12.34 -0.04 -24.62
C ARG A 178 -12.50 -0.47 -23.17
N TRP A 179 -12.63 -1.77 -22.93
CA TRP A 179 -12.79 -2.33 -21.58
C TRP A 179 -11.54 -2.13 -20.73
N LEU A 180 -10.34 -2.30 -21.30
CA LEU A 180 -9.10 -2.02 -20.59
C LEU A 180 -8.98 -0.53 -20.20
N ARG A 181 -9.35 0.37 -21.12
CA ARG A 181 -9.35 1.82 -20.84
C ARG A 181 -10.35 2.17 -19.74
N LEU A 182 -11.58 1.65 -19.82
CA LEU A 182 -12.61 1.87 -18.80
C LEU A 182 -12.16 1.34 -17.42
N PHE A 183 -11.55 0.15 -17.38
CA PHE A 183 -10.96 -0.41 -16.17
C PHE A 183 -9.89 0.52 -15.58
N ASN A 184 -8.94 0.99 -16.37
CA ASN A 184 -7.87 1.86 -15.88
C ASN A 184 -8.42 3.21 -15.37
N TRP A 185 -9.41 3.79 -16.02
CA TRP A 185 -10.11 4.98 -15.53
C TRP A 185 -10.86 4.71 -14.23
N GLY A 186 -11.51 3.54 -14.10
CA GLY A 186 -12.15 3.11 -12.85
C GLY A 186 -11.14 2.98 -11.70
N MET A 187 -9.97 2.37 -11.94
CA MET A 187 -8.91 2.24 -10.94
C MET A 187 -8.33 3.61 -10.55
N ALA A 188 -8.14 4.50 -11.51
CA ALA A 188 -7.72 5.87 -11.25
C ALA A 188 -8.75 6.64 -10.39
N ALA A 189 -10.03 6.51 -10.72
CA ALA A 189 -11.11 7.12 -9.92
C ALA A 189 -11.13 6.58 -8.48
N LEU A 190 -10.96 5.28 -8.27
CA LEU A 190 -10.87 4.68 -6.94
C LEU A 190 -9.67 5.22 -6.14
N LEU A 191 -8.53 5.48 -6.79
CA LEU A 191 -7.38 6.12 -6.13
C LEU A 191 -7.70 7.57 -5.73
N VAL A 192 -8.36 8.33 -6.59
CA VAL A 192 -8.79 9.70 -6.26
C VAL A 192 -9.79 9.70 -5.10
N VAL A 193 -10.77 8.80 -5.13
CA VAL A 193 -11.75 8.66 -4.04
C VAL A 193 -11.06 8.28 -2.72
N SER A 194 -9.98 7.50 -2.77
CA SER A 194 -9.23 7.15 -1.56
C SER A 194 -8.52 8.34 -0.88
N LEU A 195 -8.46 9.51 -1.54
CA LEU A 195 -7.99 10.77 -0.94
C LEU A 195 -9.06 11.44 -0.05
N TYR A 196 -10.34 11.05 -0.19
CA TYR A 196 -11.43 11.71 0.53
C TYR A 196 -11.24 11.77 2.05
N PRO A 197 -10.88 10.68 2.75
CA PRO A 197 -10.59 10.75 4.19
C PRO A 197 -9.45 11.71 4.53
N LEU A 198 -8.44 11.74 3.67
CA LEU A 198 -7.27 12.61 3.86
C LEU A 198 -7.62 14.11 3.80
N LEU A 199 -8.63 14.46 3.00
CA LEU A 199 -9.09 15.84 2.85
C LEU A 199 -10.03 16.26 3.98
N LEU A 200 -10.82 15.33 4.54
CA LEU A 200 -11.76 15.62 5.64
C LEU A 200 -11.06 15.98 6.95
N GLU A 201 -9.93 15.37 7.28
CA GLU A 201 -9.14 15.66 8.47
C GLU A 201 -8.62 17.11 8.51
N SER A 202 -8.76 17.88 7.41
CA SER A 202 -8.34 19.29 7.37
C SER A 202 -9.41 20.27 7.86
N PHE A 203 -10.62 19.82 8.15
CA PHE A 203 -11.75 20.67 8.54
C PHE A 203 -12.23 20.44 9.99
N SER A 204 -11.57 19.58 10.75
CA SER A 204 -11.77 19.35 12.19
C SER A 204 -10.56 19.82 13.00
#